data_c26a7d10ba950806f03272c04f28f73d
#
_entry.id   c26a7d10ba950806f03272c04f28f73d
#
_cell.length_a   1.000
_cell.length_b   1.000
_cell.length_c   1.000
_cell.angle_alpha   90.00
_cell.angle_beta   90.00
_cell.angle_gamma   90.00
#
_symmetry.space_group_name_H-M   'P 1'
#
loop_
_entity.id
_entity.type
_entity.pdbx_description
1 polymer ?
#
loop_
_entity_poly.entity_id
_entity_poly.type
_entity_poly.pdbx_seq_one_letter_code
_entity_poly.pdbx_strand_id
1 'polypeptide(L)'
;MARNRALRASAGGAIDPEAVVASARELGVMGWVRPRGELHAEGPPDAVEALLAVLGEGVTTEAAKVEGHEQFAIRGVSAGVFVVQEHQATAHHFDLRLEVDGVMRSWAVPKGPSLDPGAKRLAVQVEDHGLDHNDFEGALGDGGVIVWDRGSYEQGGRVAWPEALERGHAVFVLHGEKLRGGFALQRTRPGAKPQWLLIKRRDDEARPGSDVVAERPESVVTGRTLAELLG
;
A
#
# COMPACT_ATOMS: atom_id res chain seq x y z
N MET A 1 30.92 -16.87 1.07
CA MET A 1 29.92 -15.80 1.03
C MET A 1 29.48 -15.56 2.47
N ALA A 2 29.61 -14.33 2.97
CA ALA A 2 29.11 -13.98 4.29
C ALA A 2 27.57 -14.16 4.31
N ARG A 3 27.04 -14.81 5.35
CA ARG A 3 25.58 -14.95 5.51
C ARG A 3 24.99 -13.57 5.76
N ASN A 4 23.90 -13.22 5.06
CA ASN A 4 23.16 -12.00 5.33
C ASN A 4 22.74 -11.94 6.79
N ARG A 5 22.93 -10.77 7.39
CA ARG A 5 22.47 -10.44 8.73
C ARG A 5 21.17 -9.61 8.59
N ALA A 6 20.25 -9.81 9.50
CA ALA A 6 19.12 -8.91 9.66
C ALA A 6 19.11 -8.33 11.08
N LEU A 7 18.76 -7.07 11.19
CA LEU A 7 18.55 -6.38 12.46
C LEU A 7 17.39 -5.38 12.37
N ARG A 8 16.83 -5.08 13.53
CA ARG A 8 16.00 -3.89 13.75
C ARG A 8 16.80 -2.86 14.50
N ALA A 9 16.57 -1.60 14.18
CA ALA A 9 17.18 -0.47 14.84
C ALA A 9 16.17 0.62 15.12
N SER A 10 16.46 1.42 16.15
CA SER A 10 15.71 2.63 16.48
C SER A 10 16.69 3.76 16.74
N ALA A 11 16.51 4.87 16.04
CA ALA A 11 17.32 6.08 16.16
C ALA A 11 16.90 7.00 17.34
N GLY A 12 15.90 6.62 18.12
CA GLY A 12 15.43 7.44 19.26
C GLY A 12 14.75 8.75 18.88
N GLY A 13 14.60 9.08 17.60
CA GLY A 13 13.97 10.30 17.09
C GLY A 13 13.64 10.25 15.61
N ALA A 14 13.08 11.35 15.11
CA ALA A 14 12.76 11.47 13.68
C ALA A 14 14.04 11.54 12.84
N ILE A 15 14.01 10.88 11.69
CA ILE A 15 15.09 10.82 10.72
C ILE A 15 14.56 11.20 9.33
N ASP A 16 15.48 11.50 8.40
CA ASP A 16 15.16 11.63 6.98
C ASP A 16 15.13 10.24 6.33
N PRO A 17 13.93 9.69 6.03
CA PRO A 17 13.83 8.34 5.50
C PRO A 17 14.35 8.24 4.06
N GLU A 18 14.33 9.33 3.28
CA GLU A 18 14.82 9.33 1.90
C GLU A 18 16.35 9.24 1.86
N ALA A 19 17.05 9.96 2.75
CA ALA A 19 18.48 9.84 2.90
C ALA A 19 18.90 8.42 3.29
N VAL A 20 18.16 7.79 4.21
CA VAL A 20 18.41 6.40 4.62
C VAL A 20 18.19 5.43 3.45
N VAL A 21 17.12 5.61 2.68
CA VAL A 21 16.84 4.78 1.48
C VAL A 21 17.93 4.93 0.43
N ALA A 22 18.42 6.16 0.19
CA ALA A 22 19.51 6.40 -0.73
C ALA A 22 20.79 5.65 -0.31
N SER A 23 21.18 5.79 0.95
CA SER A 23 22.36 5.09 1.50
C SER A 23 22.19 3.56 1.49
N ALA A 24 21.03 3.04 1.86
CA ALA A 24 20.74 1.61 1.81
C ALA A 24 20.89 1.04 0.39
N ARG A 25 20.45 1.79 -0.62
CA ARG A 25 20.59 1.40 -2.03
C ARG A 25 22.04 1.34 -2.47
N GLU A 26 22.85 2.34 -2.11
CA GLU A 26 24.29 2.37 -2.42
C GLU A 26 25.03 1.21 -1.75
N LEU A 27 24.66 0.88 -0.53
CA LEU A 27 25.25 -0.20 0.26
C LEU A 27 24.71 -1.60 -0.10
N GLY A 28 23.68 -1.70 -0.94
CA GLY A 28 23.02 -2.97 -1.26
C GLY A 28 22.27 -3.60 -0.09
N VAL A 29 21.83 -2.80 0.89
CA VAL A 29 21.02 -3.23 2.03
C VAL A 29 19.55 -3.24 1.65
N MET A 30 18.80 -4.28 2.05
CA MET A 30 17.36 -4.44 1.85
C MET A 30 16.62 -4.20 3.16
N GLY A 31 15.30 -3.95 3.10
CA GLY A 31 14.50 -3.74 4.31
C GLY A 31 13.58 -2.54 4.23
N TRP A 32 13.42 -1.87 5.36
CA TRP A 32 12.57 -0.67 5.44
C TRP A 32 12.99 0.29 6.56
N VAL A 33 12.55 1.53 6.44
CA VAL A 33 12.72 2.60 7.43
C VAL A 33 11.40 3.34 7.64
N ARG A 34 11.17 3.83 8.87
CA ARG A 34 10.06 4.74 9.23
C ARG A 34 10.61 6.10 9.63
N PRO A 35 9.89 7.22 9.35
CA PRO A 35 10.31 8.56 9.75
C PRO A 35 10.55 8.73 11.25
N ARG A 36 9.92 7.88 12.07
CA ARG A 36 10.09 7.86 13.53
C ARG A 36 11.43 7.28 13.99
N GLY A 37 12.29 6.85 13.06
CA GLY A 37 13.59 6.30 13.35
C GLY A 37 13.65 4.78 13.47
N GLU A 38 12.54 4.08 13.28
CA GLU A 38 12.54 2.62 13.23
C GLU A 38 13.02 2.11 11.87
N LEU A 39 13.83 1.06 11.88
CA LEU A 39 14.40 0.47 10.67
C LEU A 39 14.55 -1.05 10.83
N HIS A 40 14.34 -1.75 9.73
CA HIS A 40 14.75 -3.15 9.56
C HIS A 40 15.71 -3.23 8.38
N ALA A 41 16.90 -3.79 8.58
CA ALA A 41 17.96 -3.88 7.58
C ALA A 41 18.43 -5.32 7.39
N GLU A 42 18.57 -5.74 6.13
CA GLU A 42 19.04 -7.05 5.72
C GLU A 42 20.17 -6.92 4.70
N GLY A 43 21.30 -7.57 4.93
CA GLY A 43 22.43 -7.53 4.00
C GLY A 43 23.72 -8.06 4.59
N PRO A 44 24.85 -7.86 3.88
CA PRO A 44 26.18 -8.13 4.41
C PRO A 44 26.40 -7.35 5.72
N PRO A 45 27.03 -7.98 6.73
CA PRO A 45 27.21 -7.35 8.06
C PRO A 45 27.82 -5.94 7.98
N ASP A 46 28.88 -5.76 7.22
CA ASP A 46 29.58 -4.48 7.08
C ASP A 46 28.69 -3.40 6.42
N ALA A 47 27.87 -3.79 5.45
CA ALA A 47 26.94 -2.89 4.77
C ALA A 47 25.80 -2.44 5.73
N VAL A 48 25.29 -3.36 6.53
CA VAL A 48 24.28 -3.08 7.53
C VAL A 48 24.83 -2.15 8.62
N GLU A 49 26.07 -2.36 9.07
CA GLU A 49 26.74 -1.47 10.03
C GLU A 49 26.99 -0.07 9.45
N ALA A 50 27.40 0.02 8.19
CA ALA A 50 27.55 1.29 7.49
C ALA A 50 26.22 2.06 7.37
N LEU A 51 25.12 1.37 7.12
CA LEU A 51 23.79 1.98 7.10
C LEU A 51 23.38 2.51 8.48
N LEU A 52 23.70 1.78 9.57
CA LEU A 52 23.40 2.26 10.93
C LEU A 52 24.12 3.57 11.27
N ALA A 53 25.34 3.76 10.76
CA ALA A 53 26.09 4.99 10.98
C ALA A 53 25.38 6.23 10.40
N VAL A 54 24.56 6.06 9.37
CA VAL A 54 23.74 7.14 8.79
C VAL A 54 22.65 7.64 9.74
N LEU A 55 22.20 6.80 10.68
CA LEU A 55 21.17 7.15 11.66
C LEU A 55 21.69 8.03 12.81
N GLY A 56 23.01 8.21 12.93
CA GLY A 56 23.63 9.02 13.96
C GLY A 56 23.89 8.28 15.28
N GLU A 57 24.10 9.08 16.34
CA GLU A 57 24.38 8.56 17.68
C GLU A 57 23.09 8.10 18.41
N GLY A 58 23.24 7.20 19.37
CA GLY A 58 22.13 6.74 20.23
C GLY A 58 21.22 5.69 19.58
N VAL A 59 21.64 5.08 18.47
CA VAL A 59 20.90 4.00 17.82
C VAL A 59 20.95 2.74 18.69
N THR A 60 19.77 2.21 18.99
CA THR A 60 19.61 0.90 19.61
C THR A 60 19.37 -0.16 18.55
N THR A 61 19.93 -1.36 18.72
CA THR A 61 19.78 -2.43 17.76
C THR A 61 19.42 -3.76 18.42
N GLU A 62 18.63 -4.57 17.72
CA GLU A 62 18.32 -5.93 18.11
C GLU A 62 18.47 -6.88 16.90
N ALA A 63 18.82 -8.13 17.16
CA ALA A 63 18.88 -9.14 16.10
C ALA A 63 17.47 -9.41 15.57
N ALA A 64 17.34 -9.53 14.25
CA ALA A 64 16.08 -9.80 13.58
C ALA A 64 16.21 -11.01 12.65
N LYS A 65 15.06 -11.57 12.27
CA LYS A 65 14.99 -12.60 11.24
C LYS A 65 15.11 -11.97 9.86
N VAL A 66 15.80 -12.62 8.93
CA VAL A 66 15.79 -12.25 7.52
C VAL A 66 14.39 -12.51 6.96
N GLU A 67 13.73 -11.45 6.49
CA GLU A 67 12.36 -11.47 5.93
C GLU A 67 12.37 -11.60 4.40
N GLY A 68 13.55 -11.44 3.77
CA GLY A 68 13.72 -11.60 2.32
C GLY A 68 13.24 -10.41 1.50
N HIS A 69 13.47 -9.21 1.99
CA HIS A 69 13.10 -8.00 1.26
C HIS A 69 13.86 -7.86 -0.07
N GLU A 70 13.16 -7.48 -1.12
CA GLU A 70 13.74 -7.26 -2.46
C GLU A 70 14.19 -5.82 -2.70
N GLN A 71 13.89 -4.92 -1.78
CA GLN A 71 14.27 -3.50 -1.84
C GLN A 71 14.31 -2.90 -0.43
N PHE A 72 14.93 -1.71 -0.32
CA PHE A 72 14.78 -0.88 0.88
C PHE A 72 13.62 0.11 0.68
N ALA A 73 12.67 0.16 1.61
CA ALA A 73 11.41 0.88 1.48
C ALA A 73 11.22 1.91 2.60
N ILE A 74 10.44 2.96 2.33
CA ILE A 74 9.90 3.83 3.38
C ILE A 74 8.56 3.23 3.82
N ARG A 75 8.32 3.16 5.13
CA ARG A 75 7.06 2.71 5.74
C ARG A 75 6.55 3.72 6.77
N GLY A 76 5.22 3.79 6.97
CA GLY A 76 4.62 4.64 8.02
C GLY A 76 4.77 6.14 7.81
N VAL A 77 4.94 6.62 6.57
CA VAL A 77 5.09 8.05 6.24
C VAL A 77 3.76 8.76 6.21
N SER A 78 2.70 8.08 5.85
CA SER A 78 1.34 8.59 5.98
C SER A 78 0.49 7.52 6.63
N ALA A 79 0.04 7.76 7.83
CA ALA A 79 -1.08 7.04 8.41
C ALA A 79 -2.36 7.55 7.72
N GLY A 80 -2.50 7.24 6.45
CA GLY A 80 -3.70 7.55 5.70
C GLY A 80 -4.72 6.42 5.85
N VAL A 81 -5.97 6.74 5.62
CA VAL A 81 -7.03 5.75 5.48
C VAL A 81 -7.18 5.32 4.03
N PHE A 82 -7.69 4.12 3.82
CA PHE A 82 -8.17 3.68 2.52
C PHE A 82 -9.58 3.15 2.62
N VAL A 83 -10.28 3.21 1.51
CA VAL A 83 -11.57 2.55 1.33
C VAL A 83 -11.63 1.92 -0.06
N VAL A 84 -12.31 0.79 -0.15
CA VAL A 84 -12.75 0.19 -1.40
C VAL A 84 -14.27 0.14 -1.37
N GLN A 85 -14.90 0.85 -2.29
CA GLN A 85 -16.34 0.83 -2.45
C GLN A 85 -16.71 0.00 -3.67
N GLU A 86 -17.60 -0.98 -3.53
CA GLU A 86 -18.23 -1.67 -4.64
C GLU A 86 -19.40 -0.82 -5.13
N HIS A 87 -19.41 -0.51 -6.41
CA HIS A 87 -20.31 0.46 -7.00
C HIS A 87 -21.02 -0.11 -8.24
N GLN A 88 -22.34 -0.17 -8.19
CA GLN A 88 -23.18 -0.37 -9.36
C GLN A 88 -23.66 1.00 -9.86
N ALA A 89 -23.03 1.45 -10.94
CA ALA A 89 -23.43 2.64 -11.69
C ALA A 89 -23.83 2.22 -13.11
N THR A 90 -23.45 2.98 -14.13
CA THR A 90 -23.60 2.57 -15.55
C THR A 90 -22.86 1.25 -15.83
N ALA A 91 -21.77 1.01 -15.13
CA ALA A 91 -21.04 -0.26 -15.15
C ALA A 91 -20.62 -0.62 -13.72
N HIS A 92 -20.62 -1.91 -13.39
CA HIS A 92 -20.14 -2.42 -12.12
C HIS A 92 -18.62 -2.25 -12.00
N HIS A 93 -18.14 -1.72 -10.90
CA HIS A 93 -16.73 -1.54 -10.61
C HIS A 93 -16.48 -1.39 -9.10
N PHE A 94 -15.20 -1.34 -8.72
CA PHE A 94 -14.76 -1.03 -7.37
C PHE A 94 -13.95 0.26 -7.41
N ASP A 95 -14.22 1.17 -6.49
CA ASP A 95 -13.44 2.40 -6.31
C ASP A 95 -12.42 2.18 -5.20
N LEU A 96 -11.13 2.06 -5.54
CA LEU A 96 -10.04 2.14 -4.57
C LEU A 96 -9.73 3.61 -4.30
N ARG A 97 -9.77 4.00 -3.04
CA ARG A 97 -9.44 5.36 -2.60
C ARG A 97 -8.37 5.31 -1.51
N LEU A 98 -7.36 6.17 -1.65
CA LEU A 98 -6.24 6.30 -0.72
C LEU A 98 -6.13 7.77 -0.32
N GLU A 99 -6.14 8.04 0.99
CA GLU A 99 -5.95 9.40 1.51
C GLU A 99 -4.52 9.87 1.27
N VAL A 100 -4.37 10.98 0.54
CA VAL A 100 -3.08 11.65 0.32
C VAL A 100 -3.29 13.14 0.43
N ASP A 101 -2.57 13.80 1.32
CA ASP A 101 -2.67 15.26 1.53
C ASP A 101 -4.10 15.74 1.81
N GLY A 102 -4.88 14.96 2.59
CA GLY A 102 -6.24 15.33 3.01
C GLY A 102 -7.32 15.14 1.95
N VAL A 103 -7.02 14.49 0.83
CA VAL A 103 -8.00 14.10 -0.20
C VAL A 103 -7.89 12.62 -0.51
N MET A 104 -8.98 12.03 -1.01
CA MET A 104 -9.02 10.63 -1.43
C MET A 104 -8.62 10.52 -2.90
N ARG A 105 -7.35 10.16 -3.18
CA ARG A 105 -6.90 9.78 -4.52
C ARG A 105 -7.63 8.52 -4.94
N SER A 106 -8.27 8.52 -6.10
CA SER A 106 -9.28 7.53 -6.46
C SER A 106 -9.01 6.84 -7.78
N TRP A 107 -9.25 5.52 -7.82
CA TRP A 107 -9.15 4.68 -9.01
C TRP A 107 -10.34 3.75 -9.12
N ALA A 108 -11.02 3.79 -10.28
CA ALA A 108 -12.01 2.78 -10.62
C ALA A 108 -11.32 1.50 -11.10
N VAL A 109 -11.66 0.37 -10.48
CA VAL A 109 -11.10 -0.96 -10.74
C VAL A 109 -12.22 -1.88 -11.23
N PRO A 110 -12.41 -2.08 -12.55
CA PRO A 110 -13.58 -2.77 -13.10
C PRO A 110 -13.76 -4.22 -12.64
N LYS A 111 -12.68 -4.91 -12.31
CA LYS A 111 -12.71 -6.31 -11.83
C LYS A 111 -12.45 -6.43 -10.33
N GLY A 112 -12.45 -5.31 -9.61
CA GLY A 112 -12.08 -5.27 -8.20
C GLY A 112 -10.61 -5.58 -7.93
N PRO A 113 -10.15 -5.39 -6.68
CA PRO A 113 -8.81 -5.75 -6.24
C PRO A 113 -8.62 -7.28 -6.19
N SER A 114 -7.38 -7.73 -6.04
CA SER A 114 -7.03 -9.15 -5.93
C SER A 114 -5.94 -9.36 -4.89
N LEU A 115 -5.99 -10.49 -4.19
CA LEU A 115 -4.89 -10.97 -3.34
C LEU A 115 -3.93 -11.91 -4.09
N ASP A 116 -4.21 -12.21 -5.37
CA ASP A 116 -3.32 -12.99 -6.22
C ASP A 116 -2.26 -12.09 -6.87
N PRO A 117 -0.96 -12.28 -6.60
CA PRO A 117 0.12 -11.53 -7.25
C PRO A 117 0.21 -11.72 -8.77
N GLY A 118 -0.39 -12.78 -9.31
CA GLY A 118 -0.51 -13.02 -10.75
C GLY A 118 -1.59 -12.17 -11.42
N ALA A 119 -2.56 -11.69 -10.66
CA ALA A 119 -3.68 -10.90 -11.18
C ALA A 119 -3.33 -9.41 -11.19
N LYS A 120 -3.05 -8.85 -12.38
CA LYS A 120 -2.87 -7.41 -12.59
C LYS A 120 -4.23 -6.79 -12.93
N ARG A 121 -4.73 -5.94 -12.05
CA ARG A 121 -6.05 -5.30 -12.21
C ARG A 121 -5.90 -3.92 -12.84
N LEU A 122 -6.63 -3.67 -13.91
CA LEU A 122 -6.75 -2.31 -14.46
C LEU A 122 -7.35 -1.40 -13.39
N ALA A 123 -6.73 -0.25 -13.19
CA ALA A 123 -7.21 0.82 -12.32
C ALA A 123 -7.18 2.13 -13.11
N VAL A 124 -8.32 2.74 -13.32
CA VAL A 124 -8.46 4.00 -14.05
C VAL A 124 -8.54 5.11 -13.04
N GLN A 125 -7.59 6.03 -13.06
CA GLN A 125 -7.61 7.18 -12.15
C GLN A 125 -8.78 8.09 -12.50
N VAL A 126 -9.52 8.46 -11.47
CA VAL A 126 -10.66 9.36 -11.53
C VAL A 126 -10.40 10.60 -10.69
N GLU A 127 -11.36 11.50 -10.58
CA GLU A 127 -11.27 12.71 -9.76
C GLU A 127 -11.07 12.35 -8.27
N ASP A 128 -10.38 13.22 -7.56
CA ASP A 128 -10.19 13.09 -6.12
C ASP A 128 -11.53 13.36 -5.40
N HIS A 129 -11.72 12.70 -4.27
CA HIS A 129 -12.94 12.83 -3.46
C HIS A 129 -12.60 13.36 -2.07
N GLY A 130 -13.60 13.94 -1.41
CA GLY A 130 -13.50 14.28 0.01
C GLY A 130 -13.56 13.04 0.90
N LEU A 131 -13.03 13.18 2.12
CA LEU A 131 -13.04 12.11 3.13
C LEU A 131 -14.44 11.70 3.59
N ASP A 132 -15.40 12.60 3.49
CA ASP A 132 -16.81 12.42 3.85
C ASP A 132 -17.54 11.35 3.02
N HIS A 133 -16.98 10.97 1.86
CA HIS A 133 -17.55 9.92 1.01
C HIS A 133 -17.16 8.49 1.42
N ASN A 134 -16.22 8.33 2.37
CA ASN A 134 -15.63 7.05 2.70
C ASN A 134 -16.60 6.07 3.37
N ASP A 135 -17.58 6.57 4.11
CA ASP A 135 -18.51 5.75 4.90
C ASP A 135 -19.90 5.63 4.25
N PHE A 136 -20.08 6.17 3.07
CA PHE A 136 -21.38 6.14 2.41
C PHE A 136 -21.72 4.76 1.85
N GLU A 137 -22.88 4.24 2.25
CA GLU A 137 -23.55 3.08 1.65
C GLU A 137 -24.99 3.43 1.34
N GLY A 138 -25.50 3.05 0.19
CA GLY A 138 -26.88 3.33 -0.18
C GLY A 138 -27.17 3.22 -1.66
N ALA A 139 -28.44 3.38 -2.00
CA ALA A 139 -28.87 3.48 -3.39
C ALA A 139 -28.48 4.85 -3.99
N LEU A 140 -28.03 4.83 -5.23
CA LEU A 140 -27.66 6.03 -6.01
C LEU A 140 -28.30 5.91 -7.41
N GLY A 141 -29.41 6.62 -7.61
CA GLY A 141 -30.20 6.49 -8.84
C GLY A 141 -30.69 5.04 -9.03
N ASP A 142 -30.36 4.46 -10.20
CA ASP A 142 -30.69 3.06 -10.53
C ASP A 142 -29.64 2.05 -10.02
N GLY A 143 -28.65 2.51 -9.26
CA GLY A 143 -27.58 1.69 -8.72
C GLY A 143 -27.37 1.87 -7.23
N GLY A 144 -26.20 1.51 -6.74
CA GLY A 144 -25.86 1.66 -5.32
C GLY A 144 -24.39 1.44 -5.04
N VAL A 145 -24.01 1.70 -3.81
CA VAL A 145 -22.66 1.58 -3.32
C VAL A 145 -22.63 0.95 -1.94
N ILE A 146 -21.65 0.06 -1.70
CA ILE A 146 -21.31 -0.48 -0.38
C ILE A 146 -19.84 -0.26 -0.08
N VAL A 147 -19.48 -0.16 1.20
CA VAL A 147 -18.10 -0.14 1.67
C VAL A 147 -17.60 -1.58 1.72
N TRP A 148 -17.00 -2.04 0.61
CA TRP A 148 -16.54 -3.42 0.46
C TRP A 148 -15.34 -3.73 1.36
N ASP A 149 -14.38 -2.78 1.50
CA ASP A 149 -13.27 -2.88 2.46
C ASP A 149 -12.81 -1.49 2.89
N ARG A 150 -12.21 -1.40 4.07
CA ARG A 150 -11.62 -0.16 4.60
C ARG A 150 -10.55 -0.46 5.64
N GLY A 151 -9.73 0.55 5.93
CA GLY A 151 -8.70 0.46 6.95
C GLY A 151 -7.67 1.57 6.84
N SER A 152 -6.51 1.32 7.41
CA SER A 152 -5.34 2.20 7.25
C SER A 152 -4.38 1.65 6.21
N TYR A 153 -3.50 2.52 5.71
CA TYR A 153 -2.41 2.08 4.86
C TYR A 153 -1.09 2.77 5.22
N GLU A 154 0.00 2.15 4.84
CA GLU A 154 1.34 2.70 5.00
C GLU A 154 2.02 2.78 3.63
N GLN A 155 2.82 3.82 3.43
CA GLN A 155 3.71 3.89 2.28
C GLN A 155 4.73 2.76 2.35
N GLY A 156 5.03 2.14 1.20
CA GLY A 156 5.95 1.01 1.09
C GLY A 156 7.05 1.16 0.04
N GLY A 157 7.13 2.31 -0.63
CA GLY A 157 8.05 2.57 -1.74
C GLY A 157 9.38 3.19 -1.32
N ARG A 158 10.18 3.55 -2.33
CA ARG A 158 11.48 4.23 -2.18
C ARG A 158 11.38 5.75 -2.28
N VAL A 159 10.24 6.26 -2.68
CA VAL A 159 9.97 7.66 -2.91
C VAL A 159 8.76 8.03 -2.08
N ALA A 160 8.83 9.16 -1.41
CA ALA A 160 7.73 9.66 -0.60
C ALA A 160 6.47 9.96 -1.44
N TRP A 161 5.30 9.84 -0.84
CA TRP A 161 4.06 10.30 -1.44
C TRP A 161 3.87 11.79 -1.11
N PRO A 162 3.32 12.64 -2.00
CA PRO A 162 2.66 12.28 -3.27
C PRO A 162 3.57 12.04 -4.47
N GLU A 163 4.87 12.34 -4.37
CA GLU A 163 5.83 12.24 -5.49
C GLU A 163 5.84 10.86 -6.16
N ALA A 164 5.70 9.77 -5.38
CA ALA A 164 5.60 8.42 -5.92
C ALA A 164 4.43 8.26 -6.91
N LEU A 165 3.28 8.88 -6.63
CA LEU A 165 2.13 8.92 -7.53
C LEU A 165 2.41 9.75 -8.78
N GLU A 166 3.06 10.90 -8.65
CA GLU A 166 3.45 11.75 -9.77
C GLU A 166 4.41 11.04 -10.72
N ARG A 167 5.36 10.30 -10.18
CA ARG A 167 6.28 9.43 -10.94
C ARG A 167 5.59 8.22 -11.57
N GLY A 168 4.36 7.90 -11.16
CA GLY A 168 3.56 6.81 -11.72
C GLY A 168 3.92 5.43 -11.17
N HIS A 169 4.55 5.34 -10.00
CA HIS A 169 4.81 4.10 -9.30
C HIS A 169 4.72 4.30 -7.79
N ALA A 170 3.66 3.82 -7.20
CA ALA A 170 3.42 3.93 -5.77
C ALA A 170 3.28 2.53 -5.15
N VAL A 171 4.00 2.29 -4.06
CA VAL A 171 3.95 1.04 -3.29
C VAL A 171 3.40 1.37 -1.91
N PHE A 172 2.53 0.50 -1.39
CA PHE A 172 1.87 0.70 -0.10
C PHE A 172 1.51 -0.65 0.54
N VAL A 173 1.25 -0.61 1.82
CA VAL A 173 0.80 -1.76 2.62
C VAL A 173 -0.59 -1.45 3.15
N LEU A 174 -1.57 -2.29 2.84
CA LEU A 174 -2.93 -2.16 3.33
C LEU A 174 -3.13 -2.93 4.63
N HIS A 175 -3.90 -2.36 5.53
CA HIS A 175 -4.35 -2.93 6.80
C HIS A 175 -5.88 -2.88 6.86
N GLY A 176 -6.52 -3.57 5.91
CA GLY A 176 -7.97 -3.69 5.80
C GLY A 176 -8.51 -4.95 6.49
N GLU A 177 -9.80 -5.13 6.38
CA GLU A 177 -10.47 -6.33 6.84
C GLU A 177 -10.34 -7.48 5.82
N LYS A 178 -10.31 -7.14 4.52
CA LYS A 178 -10.18 -8.07 3.39
C LYS A 178 -8.83 -7.94 2.70
N LEU A 179 -8.38 -6.70 2.43
CA LEU A 179 -7.12 -6.42 1.75
C LEU A 179 -6.02 -6.15 2.76
N ARG A 180 -5.01 -7.02 2.76
CA ARG A 180 -3.87 -6.91 3.67
C ARG A 180 -2.56 -7.07 2.92
N GLY A 181 -1.49 -6.48 3.49
CA GLY A 181 -0.14 -6.60 2.95
C GLY A 181 0.16 -5.63 1.80
N GLY A 182 1.21 -5.92 1.06
CA GLY A 182 1.79 -5.03 0.05
C GLY A 182 1.03 -5.00 -1.26
N PHE A 183 0.87 -3.79 -1.78
CA PHE A 183 0.32 -3.52 -3.10
C PHE A 183 1.19 -2.53 -3.86
N ALA A 184 1.02 -2.47 -5.17
CA ALA A 184 1.62 -1.45 -6.02
C ALA A 184 0.60 -0.91 -7.02
N LEU A 185 0.65 0.40 -7.26
CA LEU A 185 0.03 1.08 -8.39
C LEU A 185 1.10 1.45 -9.40
N GLN A 186 0.99 0.95 -10.62
CA GLN A 186 1.91 1.23 -11.71
C GLN A 186 1.16 1.89 -12.85
N ARG A 187 1.48 3.16 -13.15
CA ARG A 187 0.89 3.87 -14.29
C ARG A 187 1.42 3.30 -15.61
N THR A 188 0.49 2.88 -16.45
CA THR A 188 0.78 2.30 -17.78
C THR A 188 0.50 3.27 -18.91
N ARG A 189 -0.45 4.21 -18.69
CA ARG A 189 -0.81 5.22 -19.69
C ARG A 189 -1.11 6.56 -18.99
N PRO A 190 -0.39 7.64 -19.33
CA PRO A 190 -0.75 9.00 -18.90
C PRO A 190 -1.93 9.54 -19.72
N GLY A 191 -2.46 10.70 -19.35
CA GLY A 191 -3.51 11.42 -20.08
C GLY A 191 -4.63 11.91 -19.16
N ALA A 192 -5.75 12.33 -19.73
CA ALA A 192 -6.88 12.88 -18.98
C ALA A 192 -7.56 11.84 -18.06
N LYS A 193 -7.49 10.55 -18.42
CA LYS A 193 -7.90 9.42 -17.57
C LYS A 193 -6.72 8.45 -17.49
N PRO A 194 -5.75 8.67 -16.59
CA PRO A 194 -4.56 7.84 -16.49
C PRO A 194 -4.94 6.39 -16.16
N GLN A 195 -4.29 5.45 -16.83
CA GLN A 195 -4.49 4.01 -16.58
C GLN A 195 -3.32 3.48 -15.77
N TRP A 196 -3.66 2.70 -14.77
CA TRP A 196 -2.74 2.07 -13.85
C TRP A 196 -3.02 0.57 -13.75
N LEU A 197 -2.06 -0.16 -13.23
CA LEU A 197 -2.25 -1.52 -12.76
C LEU A 197 -2.17 -1.53 -11.24
N LEU A 198 -3.19 -2.06 -10.60
CA LEU A 198 -3.17 -2.44 -9.20
C LEU A 198 -2.69 -3.89 -9.10
N ILE A 199 -1.62 -4.09 -8.34
CA ILE A 199 -0.90 -5.37 -8.27
C ILE A 199 -0.68 -5.73 -6.80
N LYS A 200 -1.12 -6.92 -6.38
CA LYS A 200 -0.74 -7.49 -5.09
C LYS A 200 0.73 -7.90 -5.13
N ARG A 201 1.49 -7.51 -4.13
CA ARG A 201 2.88 -7.96 -3.97
C ARG A 201 2.95 -9.35 -3.36
N ARG A 202 4.05 -10.04 -3.61
CA ARG A 202 4.33 -11.34 -2.97
C ARG A 202 4.76 -11.09 -1.53
N ASP A 203 3.95 -11.51 -0.59
CA ASP A 203 4.14 -11.44 0.86
C ASP A 203 3.28 -12.52 1.55
N ASP A 204 3.29 -12.56 2.87
CA ASP A 204 2.55 -13.57 3.66
C ASP A 204 1.02 -13.45 3.53
N GLU A 205 0.53 -12.29 3.09
CA GLU A 205 -0.89 -12.01 2.83
C GLU A 205 -1.32 -12.33 1.38
N ALA A 206 -0.38 -12.72 0.53
CA ALA A 206 -0.71 -13.11 -0.84
C ALA A 206 -1.48 -14.43 -0.89
N ARG A 207 -2.48 -14.50 -1.77
CA ARG A 207 -3.33 -15.68 -1.96
C ARG A 207 -3.39 -16.01 -3.46
N PRO A 208 -2.39 -16.72 -4.00
CA PRO A 208 -2.35 -17.09 -5.40
C PRO A 208 -3.58 -17.90 -5.83
N GLY A 209 -4.22 -17.50 -6.92
CA GLY A 209 -5.41 -18.17 -7.45
C GLY A 209 -6.72 -17.86 -6.74
N SER A 210 -6.74 -17.03 -5.69
CA SER A 210 -7.96 -16.62 -5.00
C SER A 210 -8.71 -15.52 -5.75
N ASP A 211 -10.02 -15.46 -5.53
CA ASP A 211 -10.88 -14.35 -5.96
C ASP A 211 -11.59 -13.75 -4.74
N VAL A 212 -10.89 -12.86 -4.05
CA VAL A 212 -11.39 -12.24 -2.81
C VAL A 212 -12.71 -11.48 -3.01
N VAL A 213 -12.97 -10.98 -4.22
CA VAL A 213 -14.22 -10.27 -4.55
C VAL A 213 -15.39 -11.25 -4.56
N ALA A 214 -15.21 -12.42 -5.19
CA ALA A 214 -16.24 -13.46 -5.21
C ALA A 214 -16.38 -14.19 -3.87
N GLU A 215 -15.26 -14.38 -3.15
CA GLU A 215 -15.24 -15.09 -1.86
C GLU A 215 -15.83 -14.26 -0.71
N ARG A 216 -15.72 -12.93 -0.80
CA ARG A 216 -16.15 -11.99 0.25
C ARG A 216 -16.88 -10.78 -0.35
N PRO A 217 -18.11 -10.97 -0.90
CA PRO A 217 -18.85 -9.92 -1.59
C PRO A 217 -19.52 -8.90 -0.65
N GLU A 218 -19.60 -9.20 0.65
CA GLU A 218 -20.32 -8.38 1.64
C GLU A 218 -19.62 -7.08 2.00
N SER A 219 -20.38 -6.06 2.41
CA SER A 219 -19.88 -4.84 3.06
C SER A 219 -19.22 -5.15 4.41
N VAL A 220 -18.10 -4.49 4.72
CA VAL A 220 -17.45 -4.57 6.05
C VAL A 220 -18.17 -3.69 7.09
N VAL A 221 -19.13 -2.87 6.68
CA VAL A 221 -19.91 -2.00 7.58
C VAL A 221 -21.22 -2.63 7.96
N THR A 222 -22.01 -3.07 6.95
CA THR A 222 -23.37 -3.55 7.16
C THR A 222 -23.51 -5.07 7.02
N GLY A 223 -22.49 -5.75 6.48
CA GLY A 223 -22.53 -7.18 6.19
C GLY A 223 -23.40 -7.55 4.99
N ARG A 224 -24.04 -6.58 4.34
CA ARG A 224 -24.87 -6.80 3.15
C ARG A 224 -24.05 -6.80 1.88
N THR A 225 -24.45 -7.59 0.92
CA THR A 225 -23.97 -7.51 -0.46
C THR A 225 -24.62 -6.34 -1.20
N LEU A 226 -24.00 -5.90 -2.30
CA LEU A 226 -24.59 -4.87 -3.16
C LEU A 226 -25.95 -5.32 -3.73
N ALA A 227 -26.09 -6.60 -4.07
CA ALA A 227 -27.36 -7.16 -4.54
C ALA A 227 -28.46 -7.08 -3.48
N GLU A 228 -28.15 -7.38 -2.22
CA GLU A 228 -29.12 -7.24 -1.10
C GLU A 228 -29.47 -5.79 -0.76
N LEU A 229 -28.59 -4.85 -1.10
CA LEU A 229 -28.88 -3.42 -0.95
C LEU A 229 -29.88 -2.92 -1.99
N LEU A 230 -29.79 -3.46 -3.21
CA LEU A 230 -30.60 -3.02 -4.36
C LEU A 230 -31.96 -3.74 -4.45
N GLY A 231 -32.19 -4.82 -3.69
CA GLY A 231 -33.46 -5.58 -3.57
C GLY A 231 -33.61 -6.60 -4.64
#